data_ee82a55608acadcb62062530530a156c
#
_entry.id   ee82a55608acadcb62062530530a156c
#
_cell.length_a   1.000
_cell.length_b   1.000
_cell.length_c   1.000
_cell.angle_alpha   90.00
_cell.angle_beta   90.00
_cell.angle_gamma   90.00
#
_symmetry.space_group_name_H-M   'P 1'
#
loop_
_entity.id
_entity.type
_entity.pdbx_description
1 polymer ?
#
loop_
_entity_poly.entity_id
_entity_poly.type
_entity_poly.pdbx_seq_one_letter_code
_entity_poly.pdbx_strand_id
1 'polypeptide(L)'
;NEIGTIEPVHDIVRVVKDRAKKVGHPIVVHTDAVQAWMLDLDVGKLGVDMLSLAAHKFFGPKGVGVLYFRKGTPFLAQQVGGGHERRRRAGTENVPGMVGAATALRLAAEGRESISSRCRMLRDRLMRGVFERVPGARLNGHPAQRLPHNAHFSFDGAEGESMVMGLDLRGIACSTGSACNSASPEPSHVLLGIGLTTELAAGSLRFTVGPENTEAEVDYVLDTLTGVISRLRSLAPQAPRTR
;
A
#
# COMPACT_ATOMS: atom_id res chain seq x y z
N ASN A 1 0.59 3.22 1.35
CA ASN A 1 0.79 1.76 1.27
C ASN A 1 -0.10 0.97 2.22
N GLU A 2 -0.47 1.51 3.37
CA GLU A 2 -1.36 0.83 4.33
C GLU A 2 -2.82 1.06 3.99
N ILE A 3 -3.28 2.30 4.13
CA ILE A 3 -4.69 2.67 3.98
C ILE A 3 -5.16 2.89 2.54
N GLY A 4 -4.23 2.89 1.60
CA GLY A 4 -4.52 2.96 0.17
C GLY A 4 -4.85 4.34 -0.38
N THR A 5 -4.87 5.40 0.39
CA THR A 5 -5.10 6.77 -0.10
C THR A 5 -4.06 7.17 -1.14
N ILE A 6 -4.50 7.77 -2.24
CA ILE A 6 -3.63 8.35 -3.26
C ILE A 6 -3.37 9.80 -2.89
N GLU A 7 -2.10 10.10 -2.60
CA GLU A 7 -1.68 11.46 -2.32
C GLU A 7 -1.62 12.31 -3.61
N PRO A 8 -2.00 13.60 -3.57
CA PRO A 8 -1.98 14.49 -4.73
C PRO A 8 -0.56 14.96 -5.06
N VAL A 9 0.32 14.02 -5.47
CA VAL A 9 1.77 14.24 -5.64
C VAL A 9 2.06 15.41 -6.57
N HIS A 10 1.34 15.55 -7.69
CA HIS A 10 1.51 16.66 -8.61
C HIS A 10 1.29 18.03 -7.93
N ASP A 11 0.21 18.17 -7.17
CA ASP A 11 -0.10 19.43 -6.47
C ASP A 11 0.90 19.73 -5.35
N ILE A 12 1.32 18.68 -4.61
CA ILE A 12 2.38 18.80 -3.60
C ILE A 12 3.66 19.31 -4.26
N VAL A 13 4.07 18.72 -5.38
CA VAL A 13 5.26 19.17 -6.13
C VAL A 13 5.14 20.62 -6.53
N ARG A 14 3.99 21.03 -7.08
CA ARG A 14 3.73 22.42 -7.48
C ARG A 14 3.93 23.38 -6.32
N VAL A 15 3.30 23.12 -5.19
CA VAL A 15 3.43 23.96 -3.97
C VAL A 15 4.87 24.03 -3.49
N VAL A 16 5.58 22.89 -3.44
CA VAL A 16 6.99 22.82 -3.02
C VAL A 16 7.90 23.61 -3.96
N LYS A 17 7.72 23.46 -5.27
CA LYS A 17 8.53 24.16 -6.27
C LYS A 17 8.28 25.67 -6.26
N ASP A 18 7.04 26.09 -6.05
CA ASP A 18 6.71 27.51 -5.91
C ASP A 18 7.32 28.10 -4.62
N ARG A 19 7.32 27.33 -3.53
CA ARG A 19 8.02 27.73 -2.31
C ARG A 19 9.53 27.82 -2.50
N ALA A 20 10.14 26.85 -3.18
CA ALA A 20 11.56 26.82 -3.50
C ALA A 20 11.99 28.11 -4.25
N LYS A 21 11.18 28.55 -5.24
CA LYS A 21 11.44 29.82 -5.95
C LYS A 21 11.42 31.02 -5.02
N LYS A 22 10.43 31.09 -4.10
CA LYS A 22 10.29 32.21 -3.17
C LYS A 22 11.43 32.31 -2.15
N VAL A 23 11.98 31.18 -1.73
CA VAL A 23 13.06 31.13 -0.75
C VAL A 23 14.46 31.15 -1.39
N GLY A 24 14.54 31.09 -2.73
CA GLY A 24 15.82 31.08 -3.45
C GLY A 24 16.65 29.82 -3.32
N HIS A 25 16.08 28.73 -2.82
CA HIS A 25 16.76 27.44 -2.65
C HIS A 25 16.03 26.31 -3.36
N PRO A 26 16.73 25.43 -4.12
CA PRO A 26 16.11 24.27 -4.72
C PRO A 26 15.67 23.29 -3.62
N ILE A 27 14.43 22.79 -3.75
CA ILE A 27 13.91 21.73 -2.89
C ILE A 27 13.68 20.51 -3.77
N VAL A 28 14.33 19.39 -3.42
CA VAL A 28 14.17 18.11 -4.11
C VAL A 28 12.91 17.43 -3.60
N VAL A 29 12.07 16.92 -4.51
CA VAL A 29 10.88 16.16 -4.18
C VAL A 29 11.05 14.72 -4.65
N HIS A 30 11.02 13.80 -3.70
CA HIS A 30 11.02 12.37 -3.93
C HIS A 30 9.64 11.79 -3.58
N THR A 31 9.16 10.85 -4.38
CA THR A 31 8.01 10.03 -4.04
C THR A 31 8.38 8.55 -4.02
N ASP A 32 7.96 7.86 -2.96
CA ASP A 32 7.91 6.41 -2.95
C ASP A 32 6.63 5.97 -3.68
N ALA A 33 6.79 5.44 -4.89
CA ALA A 33 5.68 4.97 -5.72
C ALA A 33 5.59 3.43 -5.75
N VAL A 34 6.18 2.75 -4.79
CA VAL A 34 6.26 1.27 -4.74
C VAL A 34 4.87 0.63 -4.82
N GLN A 35 3.85 1.22 -4.23
CA GLN A 35 2.47 0.72 -4.27
C GLN A 35 1.62 1.32 -5.41
N ALA A 36 2.17 2.25 -6.18
CA ALA A 36 1.41 3.03 -7.17
C ALA A 36 1.52 2.50 -8.62
N TRP A 37 2.04 1.30 -8.82
CA TRP A 37 2.30 0.73 -10.15
C TRP A 37 1.06 0.62 -11.07
N MET A 38 -0.13 0.60 -10.50
CA MET A 38 -1.41 0.64 -11.23
C MET A 38 -1.84 2.05 -11.65
N LEU A 39 -1.11 3.09 -11.24
CA LEU A 39 -1.40 4.48 -11.57
C LEU A 39 -0.52 4.98 -12.72
N ASP A 40 -0.84 6.15 -13.26
CA ASP A 40 0.03 6.83 -14.22
C ASP A 40 1.24 7.42 -13.49
N LEU A 41 2.40 6.82 -13.71
CA LEU A 41 3.67 7.23 -13.11
C LEU A 41 4.53 8.06 -14.06
N ASP A 42 3.93 8.76 -15.02
CA ASP A 42 4.65 9.70 -15.85
C ASP A 42 5.33 10.77 -15.00
N VAL A 43 6.64 10.66 -14.86
CA VAL A 43 7.45 11.56 -14.03
C VAL A 43 7.45 13.01 -14.54
N GLY A 44 7.17 13.21 -15.83
CA GLY A 44 6.97 14.53 -16.41
C GLY A 44 5.70 15.19 -15.90
N LYS A 45 4.60 14.45 -15.88
CA LYS A 45 3.31 14.91 -15.34
C LYS A 45 3.36 15.08 -13.80
N LEU A 46 3.97 14.13 -13.08
CA LEU A 46 4.12 14.22 -11.65
C LEU A 46 5.02 15.38 -11.21
N GLY A 47 6.01 15.74 -12.04
CA GLY A 47 6.95 16.82 -11.78
C GLY A 47 7.99 16.52 -10.70
N VAL A 48 8.04 15.31 -10.15
CA VAL A 48 8.99 14.88 -9.12
C VAL A 48 10.43 14.90 -9.62
N ASP A 49 11.36 15.08 -8.70
CA ASP A 49 12.79 14.97 -8.99
C ASP A 49 13.28 13.53 -8.86
N MET A 50 12.68 12.75 -7.95
CA MET A 50 13.02 11.36 -7.71
C MET A 50 11.76 10.52 -7.51
N LEU A 51 11.83 9.23 -7.90
CA LEU A 51 10.74 8.27 -7.71
C LEU A 51 11.33 6.88 -7.50
N SER A 52 10.82 6.16 -6.48
CA SER A 52 11.22 4.79 -6.17
C SER A 52 10.15 3.78 -6.55
N LEU A 53 10.58 2.62 -7.11
CA LEU A 53 9.76 1.44 -7.36
C LEU A 53 10.46 0.18 -6.83
N ALA A 54 9.68 -0.87 -6.58
CA ALA A 54 10.20 -2.20 -6.23
C ALA A 54 9.56 -3.25 -7.13
N ALA A 55 10.38 -4.00 -7.86
CA ALA A 55 9.92 -4.91 -8.90
C ALA A 55 8.90 -5.96 -8.41
N HIS A 56 9.10 -6.50 -7.20
CA HIS A 56 8.22 -7.50 -6.62
C HIS A 56 6.79 -7.02 -6.30
N LYS A 57 6.54 -5.71 -6.39
CA LYS A 57 5.19 -5.15 -6.21
C LYS A 57 4.35 -5.16 -7.50
N PHE A 58 5.00 -5.33 -8.64
CA PHE A 58 4.36 -5.47 -9.95
C PHE A 58 4.80 -6.77 -10.66
N PHE A 59 4.87 -7.87 -9.91
CA PHE A 59 5.15 -9.23 -10.36
C PHE A 59 6.55 -9.45 -10.95
N GLY A 60 7.47 -8.52 -10.72
CA GLY A 60 8.88 -8.68 -11.05
C GLY A 60 9.67 -9.43 -9.97
N PRO A 61 10.97 -9.67 -10.18
CA PRO A 61 11.81 -10.40 -9.23
C PRO A 61 12.01 -9.63 -7.92
N LYS A 62 12.17 -10.38 -6.82
CA LYS A 62 12.62 -9.83 -5.55
C LYS A 62 14.08 -9.37 -5.64
N GLY A 63 14.49 -8.45 -4.78
CA GLY A 63 15.86 -7.96 -4.71
C GLY A 63 16.23 -6.93 -5.78
N VAL A 64 15.25 -6.41 -6.54
CA VAL A 64 15.44 -5.36 -7.54
C VAL A 64 14.50 -4.20 -7.27
N GLY A 65 15.06 -3.02 -7.20
CA GLY A 65 14.35 -1.74 -7.14
C GLY A 65 14.76 -0.82 -8.29
N VAL A 66 13.95 0.19 -8.53
CA VAL A 66 14.22 1.23 -9.51
C VAL A 66 14.20 2.58 -8.81
N LEU A 67 15.22 3.38 -9.04
CA LEU A 67 15.26 4.77 -8.64
C LEU A 67 15.37 5.64 -9.90
N TYR A 68 14.27 6.32 -10.22
CA TYR A 68 14.33 7.44 -11.16
C TYR A 68 14.86 8.68 -10.43
N PHE A 69 15.70 9.43 -11.10
CA PHE A 69 16.00 10.80 -10.69
C PHE A 69 16.25 11.69 -11.93
N ARG A 70 15.75 12.92 -11.84
CA ARG A 70 15.84 13.93 -12.88
C ARG A 70 17.30 14.36 -13.06
N LYS A 71 17.71 14.57 -14.30
CA LYS A 71 19.05 15.09 -14.59
C LYS A 71 19.29 16.42 -13.83
N GLY A 72 20.41 16.50 -13.14
CA GLY A 72 20.77 17.67 -12.32
C GLY A 72 20.28 17.62 -10.86
N THR A 73 19.50 16.60 -10.46
CA THR A 73 19.14 16.41 -9.06
C THR A 73 20.40 16.08 -8.24
N PRO A 74 20.68 16.78 -7.11
CA PRO A 74 21.76 16.43 -6.19
C PRO A 74 21.62 15.00 -5.68
N PHE A 75 22.68 14.22 -5.76
CA PHE A 75 22.67 12.82 -5.32
C PHE A 75 24.03 12.42 -4.76
N LEU A 76 24.02 11.85 -3.56
CA LEU A 76 25.20 11.27 -2.91
C LEU A 76 25.03 9.76 -2.81
N ALA A 77 26.00 9.02 -3.34
CA ALA A 77 26.02 7.57 -3.24
C ALA A 77 26.12 7.13 -1.77
N GLN A 78 25.19 6.31 -1.31
CA GLN A 78 25.23 5.73 0.04
C GLN A 78 26.10 4.47 0.08
N GLN A 79 26.12 3.70 -1.02
CA GLN A 79 26.97 2.53 -1.16
C GLN A 79 28.13 2.89 -2.08
N VAL A 80 29.29 3.05 -1.48
CA VAL A 80 30.54 3.43 -2.17
C VAL A 80 31.42 2.21 -2.46
N GLY A 81 32.24 2.28 -3.53
CA GLY A 81 33.11 1.21 -3.98
C GLY A 81 33.34 1.29 -5.49
N GLY A 82 33.17 0.19 -6.23
CA GLY A 82 33.33 0.17 -7.67
C GLY A 82 32.38 1.14 -8.41
N GLY A 83 32.76 1.55 -9.62
CA GLY A 83 32.08 2.61 -10.40
C GLY A 83 30.77 2.24 -11.04
N HIS A 84 30.05 1.22 -10.52
CA HIS A 84 28.80 0.74 -11.05
C HIS A 84 27.69 1.81 -10.94
N GLU A 85 26.62 1.64 -11.70
CA GLU A 85 25.49 2.58 -11.75
C GLU A 85 25.96 4.04 -11.93
N ARG A 86 26.97 4.26 -12.77
CA ARG A 86 27.60 5.57 -13.02
C ARG A 86 28.12 6.23 -11.72
N ARG A 87 28.73 5.44 -10.84
CA ARG A 87 29.23 5.81 -9.52
C ARG A 87 28.17 6.23 -8.50
N ARG A 88 26.93 5.76 -8.69
CA ARG A 88 25.82 6.11 -7.80
C ARG A 88 25.47 5.02 -6.81
N ARG A 89 25.84 3.78 -7.13
CA ARG A 89 25.62 2.62 -6.25
C ARG A 89 26.64 1.55 -6.62
N ALA A 90 27.51 1.22 -5.72
CA ALA A 90 28.51 0.18 -5.89
C ALA A 90 27.89 -1.23 -5.81
N GLY A 91 28.59 -2.21 -6.36
CA GLY A 91 28.20 -3.60 -6.45
C GLY A 91 27.83 -3.97 -7.89
N THR A 92 28.25 -5.17 -8.31
CA THR A 92 28.00 -5.70 -9.66
C THR A 92 26.49 -5.66 -9.95
N GLU A 93 26.13 -5.20 -11.14
CA GLU A 93 24.75 -5.06 -11.57
C GLU A 93 24.06 -6.43 -11.67
N ASN A 94 22.90 -6.55 -11.06
CA ASN A 94 22.03 -7.72 -11.18
C ASN A 94 21.29 -7.69 -12.51
N VAL A 95 21.99 -7.93 -13.62
CA VAL A 95 21.42 -7.83 -14.98
C VAL A 95 20.17 -8.71 -15.16
N PRO A 96 20.13 -9.99 -14.74
CA PRO A 96 18.91 -10.78 -14.86
C PRO A 96 17.72 -10.17 -14.09
N GLY A 97 17.97 -9.65 -12.89
CA GLY A 97 16.94 -8.98 -12.10
C GLY A 97 16.46 -7.68 -12.75
N MET A 98 17.36 -6.89 -13.34
CA MET A 98 17.04 -5.66 -14.06
C MET A 98 16.17 -5.94 -15.30
N VAL A 99 16.51 -6.97 -16.09
CA VAL A 99 15.72 -7.41 -17.24
C VAL A 99 14.34 -7.88 -16.81
N GLY A 100 14.27 -8.69 -15.75
CA GLY A 100 13.00 -9.15 -15.18
C GLY A 100 12.14 -7.98 -14.68
N ALA A 101 12.73 -7.01 -13.98
CA ALA A 101 12.03 -5.80 -13.50
C ALA A 101 11.50 -4.95 -14.67
N ALA A 102 12.32 -4.73 -15.70
CA ALA A 102 11.93 -3.96 -16.88
C ALA A 102 10.78 -4.64 -17.65
N THR A 103 10.85 -5.97 -17.82
CA THR A 103 9.79 -6.75 -18.45
C THR A 103 8.48 -6.67 -17.65
N ALA A 104 8.54 -6.86 -16.34
CA ALA A 104 7.37 -6.77 -15.46
C ALA A 104 6.74 -5.37 -15.50
N LEU A 105 7.57 -4.32 -15.47
CA LEU A 105 7.08 -2.94 -15.52
C LEU A 105 6.40 -2.64 -16.87
N ARG A 106 6.99 -3.12 -17.99
CA ARG A 106 6.37 -2.98 -19.30
C ARG A 106 5.00 -3.67 -19.36
N LEU A 107 4.89 -4.92 -18.91
CA LEU A 107 3.63 -5.66 -18.88
C LEU A 107 2.60 -4.98 -17.99
N ALA A 108 3.02 -4.48 -16.83
CA ALA A 108 2.15 -3.73 -15.93
C ALA A 108 1.65 -2.42 -16.56
N ALA A 109 2.50 -1.72 -17.32
CA ALA A 109 2.13 -0.50 -18.03
C ALA A 109 1.16 -0.78 -19.19
N GLU A 110 1.39 -1.82 -19.97
CA GLU A 110 0.53 -2.23 -21.08
C GLU A 110 -0.86 -2.69 -20.58
N GLY A 111 -0.91 -3.44 -19.48
CA GLY A 111 -2.15 -3.92 -18.88
C GLY A 111 -2.81 -2.96 -17.89
N ARG A 112 -2.22 -1.80 -17.60
CA ARG A 112 -2.58 -0.92 -16.48
C ARG A 112 -4.07 -0.62 -16.37
N GLU A 113 -4.72 -0.23 -17.46
CA GLU A 113 -6.11 0.19 -17.45
C GLU A 113 -7.06 -0.98 -17.12
N SER A 114 -6.88 -2.12 -17.78
CA SER A 114 -7.68 -3.32 -17.54
C SER A 114 -7.45 -3.90 -16.15
N ILE A 115 -6.19 -3.98 -15.70
CA ILE A 115 -5.83 -4.47 -14.37
C ILE A 115 -6.41 -3.56 -13.28
N SER A 116 -6.24 -2.24 -13.42
CA SER A 116 -6.77 -1.27 -12.44
C SER A 116 -8.28 -1.30 -12.38
N SER A 117 -8.97 -1.42 -13.52
CA SER A 117 -10.43 -1.51 -13.57
C SER A 117 -10.94 -2.77 -12.87
N ARG A 118 -10.34 -3.93 -13.19
CA ARG A 118 -10.66 -5.20 -12.56
C ARG A 118 -10.42 -5.18 -11.04
N CYS A 119 -9.25 -4.74 -10.60
CA CYS A 119 -8.94 -4.66 -9.17
C CYS A 119 -9.88 -3.70 -8.44
N ARG A 120 -10.24 -2.58 -9.06
CA ARG A 120 -11.20 -1.62 -8.50
C ARG A 120 -12.57 -2.27 -8.31
N MET A 121 -13.06 -3.01 -9.30
CA MET A 121 -14.33 -3.72 -9.21
C MET A 121 -14.36 -4.72 -8.05
N LEU A 122 -13.30 -5.54 -7.91
CA LEU A 122 -13.17 -6.52 -6.83
C LEU A 122 -13.05 -5.85 -5.45
N ARG A 123 -12.23 -4.81 -5.36
CA ARG A 123 -12.09 -4.00 -4.14
C ARG A 123 -13.41 -3.37 -3.72
N ASP A 124 -14.14 -2.77 -4.65
CA ASP A 124 -15.40 -2.10 -4.35
C ASP A 124 -16.49 -3.11 -3.96
N ARG A 125 -16.47 -4.33 -4.54
CA ARG A 125 -17.30 -5.45 -4.08
C ARG A 125 -16.98 -5.82 -2.65
N LEU A 126 -15.69 -5.99 -2.32
CA LEU A 126 -15.24 -6.27 -0.96
C LEU A 126 -15.69 -5.16 0.00
N MET A 127 -15.48 -3.89 -0.36
CA MET A 127 -15.85 -2.76 0.48
C MET A 127 -17.35 -2.71 0.79
N ARG A 128 -18.20 -2.88 -0.21
CA ARG A 128 -19.64 -2.94 -0.01
C ARG A 128 -20.04 -4.11 0.88
N GLY A 129 -19.52 -5.30 0.59
CA GLY A 129 -19.85 -6.50 1.36
C GLY A 129 -19.41 -6.43 2.83
N VAL A 130 -18.28 -5.78 3.13
CA VAL A 130 -17.84 -5.55 4.51
C VAL A 130 -18.84 -4.63 5.23
N PHE A 131 -19.24 -3.53 4.62
CA PHE A 131 -20.21 -2.61 5.24
C PHE A 131 -21.60 -3.25 5.46
N GLU A 132 -22.03 -4.08 4.52
CA GLU A 132 -23.34 -4.77 4.60
C GLU A 132 -23.37 -5.88 5.67
N ARG A 133 -22.24 -6.59 5.87
CA ARG A 133 -22.17 -7.82 6.67
C ARG A 133 -21.50 -7.66 8.03
N VAL A 134 -20.68 -6.64 8.22
CA VAL A 134 -19.90 -6.43 9.45
C VAL A 134 -20.29 -5.09 10.09
N PRO A 135 -21.24 -5.10 11.04
CA PRO A 135 -21.63 -3.89 11.75
C PRO A 135 -20.43 -3.24 12.46
N GLY A 136 -20.32 -1.92 12.38
CA GLY A 136 -19.24 -1.17 13.02
C GLY A 136 -17.90 -1.20 12.26
N ALA A 137 -17.84 -1.80 11.08
CA ALA A 137 -16.66 -1.71 10.22
C ALA A 137 -16.43 -0.26 9.77
N ARG A 138 -15.17 0.18 9.80
CA ARG A 138 -14.75 1.53 9.39
C ARG A 138 -13.71 1.41 8.29
N LEU A 139 -13.94 2.07 7.15
CA LEU A 139 -12.94 2.17 6.09
C LEU A 139 -11.90 3.21 6.45
N ASN A 140 -10.64 2.85 6.41
CA ASN A 140 -9.52 3.76 6.63
C ASN A 140 -9.03 4.35 5.30
N GLY A 141 -8.66 5.64 5.34
CA GLY A 141 -8.24 6.39 4.16
C GLY A 141 -9.41 6.90 3.31
N HIS A 142 -9.08 7.58 2.21
CA HIS A 142 -10.06 8.24 1.36
C HIS A 142 -10.98 7.22 0.66
N PRO A 143 -12.31 7.40 0.66
CA PRO A 143 -13.25 6.40 0.13
C PRO A 143 -13.16 6.22 -1.39
N ALA A 144 -12.83 7.26 -2.15
CA ALA A 144 -12.78 7.23 -3.62
C ALA A 144 -11.36 7.37 -4.18
N GLN A 145 -10.56 8.35 -3.68
CA GLN A 145 -9.19 8.57 -4.14
C GLN A 145 -8.24 7.59 -3.46
N ARG A 146 -8.33 6.32 -3.88
CA ARG A 146 -7.55 5.23 -3.30
C ARG A 146 -7.02 4.28 -4.36
N LEU A 147 -5.95 3.57 -4.01
CA LEU A 147 -5.33 2.55 -4.87
C LEU A 147 -6.37 1.52 -5.33
N PRO A 148 -6.36 1.10 -6.60
CA PRO A 148 -7.35 0.19 -7.15
C PRO A 148 -7.49 -1.13 -6.39
N HIS A 149 -6.40 -1.60 -5.80
CA HIS A 149 -6.27 -2.94 -5.21
C HIS A 149 -6.33 -2.96 -3.68
N ASN A 150 -6.45 -1.81 -2.99
CA ASN A 150 -6.30 -1.73 -1.53
C ASN A 150 -7.62 -1.37 -0.86
N ALA A 151 -8.00 -2.14 0.16
CA ALA A 151 -9.06 -1.82 1.11
C ALA A 151 -8.55 -2.06 2.53
N HIS A 152 -8.61 -1.04 3.38
CA HIS A 152 -8.15 -1.10 4.76
C HIS A 152 -9.29 -0.74 5.70
N PHE A 153 -9.55 -1.63 6.67
CA PHE A 153 -10.65 -1.46 7.62
C PHE A 153 -10.17 -1.54 9.06
N SER A 154 -10.90 -0.89 9.96
CA SER A 154 -10.85 -1.13 11.39
C SER A 154 -12.18 -1.72 11.86
N PHE A 155 -12.10 -2.70 12.77
CA PHE A 155 -13.22 -3.45 13.32
C PHE A 155 -13.22 -3.31 14.84
N ASP A 156 -14.22 -2.67 15.37
CA ASP A 156 -14.39 -2.53 16.81
C ASP A 156 -14.66 -3.90 17.46
N GLY A 157 -14.02 -4.16 18.58
CA GLY A 157 -14.19 -5.40 19.36
C GLY A 157 -13.59 -6.67 18.71
N ALA A 158 -12.68 -6.52 17.74
CA ALA A 158 -11.94 -7.63 17.14
C ALA A 158 -10.46 -7.25 16.97
N GLU A 159 -9.58 -8.07 17.48
CA GLU A 159 -8.13 -7.83 17.39
C GLU A 159 -7.57 -8.32 16.07
N GLY A 160 -6.69 -7.49 15.44
CA GLY A 160 -6.19 -7.69 14.09
C GLY A 160 -5.43 -8.98 13.88
N GLU A 161 -4.51 -9.33 14.77
CA GLU A 161 -3.72 -10.57 14.65
C GLU A 161 -4.61 -11.81 14.77
N SER A 162 -5.56 -11.80 15.69
CA SER A 162 -6.55 -12.88 15.84
C SER A 162 -7.43 -13.03 14.59
N MET A 163 -7.77 -11.91 13.94
CA MET A 163 -8.49 -11.94 12.66
C MET A 163 -7.61 -12.52 11.54
N VAL A 164 -6.34 -12.10 11.44
CA VAL A 164 -5.38 -12.66 10.45
C VAL A 164 -5.25 -14.17 10.63
N MET A 165 -5.02 -14.65 11.84
CA MET A 165 -4.94 -16.09 12.14
C MET A 165 -6.22 -16.83 11.76
N GLY A 166 -7.38 -16.26 12.10
CA GLY A 166 -8.67 -16.86 11.77
C GLY A 166 -8.95 -16.97 10.27
N LEU A 167 -8.45 -16.02 9.49
CA LEU A 167 -8.52 -15.99 8.03
C LEU A 167 -7.48 -16.92 7.39
N ASP A 168 -6.24 -16.93 7.90
CA ASP A 168 -5.14 -17.76 7.41
C ASP A 168 -5.47 -19.26 7.52
N LEU A 169 -6.05 -19.70 8.63
CA LEU A 169 -6.55 -21.06 8.83
C LEU A 169 -7.61 -21.49 7.79
N ARG A 170 -8.13 -20.55 7.02
CA ARG A 170 -9.09 -20.77 5.94
C ARG A 170 -8.54 -20.45 4.55
N GLY A 171 -7.20 -20.33 4.45
CA GLY A 171 -6.50 -20.08 3.21
C GLY A 171 -6.61 -18.63 2.69
N ILE A 172 -6.98 -17.68 3.55
CA ILE A 172 -7.08 -16.26 3.19
C ILE A 172 -5.90 -15.49 3.78
N ALA A 173 -4.99 -15.03 2.91
CA ALA A 173 -3.87 -14.19 3.29
C ALA A 173 -4.29 -12.71 3.34
N CYS A 174 -4.05 -12.06 4.47
CA CYS A 174 -4.25 -10.62 4.66
C CYS A 174 -3.20 -10.05 5.64
N SER A 175 -3.28 -8.79 6.02
CA SER A 175 -2.33 -8.14 6.92
C SER A 175 -3.02 -7.16 7.85
N THR A 176 -2.48 -6.96 9.07
CA THR A 176 -2.97 -5.95 10.02
C THR A 176 -2.59 -4.52 9.65
N GLY A 177 -1.71 -4.31 8.66
CA GLY A 177 -1.23 -2.97 8.28
C GLY A 177 0.01 -3.03 7.42
N SER A 178 1.12 -2.45 7.86
CA SER A 178 2.41 -2.57 7.18
C SER A 178 3.01 -3.95 7.41
N ALA A 179 3.18 -4.72 6.33
CA ALA A 179 3.87 -6.00 6.37
C ALA A 179 5.33 -5.90 6.85
N CYS A 180 5.92 -4.70 6.81
CA CYS A 180 7.30 -4.46 7.29
C CYS A 180 7.37 -4.34 8.82
N ASN A 181 6.26 -4.05 9.49
CA ASN A 181 6.18 -3.87 10.95
C ASN A 181 5.45 -5.02 11.66
N SER A 182 5.21 -6.13 10.98
CA SER A 182 4.48 -7.28 11.55
C SER A 182 5.14 -7.91 12.80
N ALA A 183 6.39 -7.57 13.10
CA ALA A 183 7.09 -8.00 14.31
C ALA A 183 6.97 -7.00 15.49
N SER A 184 6.34 -5.83 15.30
CA SER A 184 6.15 -4.85 16.36
C SER A 184 4.78 -5.02 17.01
N PRO A 185 4.68 -5.12 18.35
CA PRO A 185 3.41 -5.13 19.06
C PRO A 185 2.71 -3.76 19.05
N GLU A 186 3.38 -2.72 18.56
CA GLU A 186 2.84 -1.36 18.53
C GLU A 186 1.86 -1.16 17.38
N PRO A 187 0.75 -0.43 17.60
CA PRO A 187 -0.18 -0.06 16.53
C PRO A 187 0.51 0.76 15.43
N SER A 188 0.02 0.63 14.22
CA SER A 188 0.55 1.40 13.08
C SER A 188 0.54 2.90 13.36
N HIS A 189 1.72 3.54 13.27
CA HIS A 189 1.86 4.99 13.37
C HIS A 189 1.06 5.74 12.29
N VAL A 190 0.79 5.10 11.13
CA VAL A 190 -0.06 5.66 10.07
C VAL A 190 -1.51 5.74 10.55
N LEU A 191 -2.01 4.69 11.19
CA LEU A 191 -3.38 4.67 11.71
C LEU A 191 -3.57 5.65 12.86
N LEU A 192 -2.60 5.73 13.76
CA LEU A 192 -2.60 6.76 14.82
C LEU A 192 -2.51 8.16 14.23
N GLY A 193 -1.67 8.35 13.20
CA GLY A 193 -1.50 9.64 12.50
C GLY A 193 -2.75 10.15 11.79
N ILE A 194 -3.65 9.26 11.37
CA ILE A 194 -4.97 9.65 10.81
C ILE A 194 -6.06 9.76 11.88
N GLY A 195 -5.71 9.70 13.17
CA GLY A 195 -6.61 9.97 14.29
C GLY A 195 -7.36 8.75 14.83
N LEU A 196 -6.96 7.53 14.51
CA LEU A 196 -7.55 6.34 15.14
C LEU A 196 -7.02 6.18 16.58
N THR A 197 -7.87 5.65 17.46
CA THR A 197 -7.43 5.20 18.79
C THR A 197 -6.56 3.96 18.66
N THR A 198 -5.78 3.67 19.70
CA THR A 198 -4.93 2.47 19.76
C THR A 198 -5.73 1.19 19.53
N GLU A 199 -6.92 1.09 20.15
CA GLU A 199 -7.82 -0.06 20.05
C GLU A 199 -8.33 -0.26 18.61
N LEU A 200 -8.76 0.81 17.94
CA LEU A 200 -9.22 0.75 16.55
C LEU A 200 -8.08 0.45 15.58
N ALA A 201 -6.89 0.97 15.86
CA ALA A 201 -5.70 0.67 15.07
C ALA A 201 -5.27 -0.80 15.22
N ALA A 202 -5.31 -1.35 16.45
CA ALA A 202 -5.02 -2.75 16.71
C ALA A 202 -6.06 -3.69 16.08
N GLY A 203 -7.33 -3.25 15.96
CA GLY A 203 -8.42 -4.00 15.33
C GLY A 203 -8.52 -3.80 13.83
N SER A 204 -7.41 -3.66 13.11
CA SER A 204 -7.45 -3.33 11.69
C SER A 204 -6.93 -4.44 10.78
N LEU A 205 -7.45 -4.48 9.53
CA LEU A 205 -7.01 -5.37 8.46
C LEU A 205 -6.85 -4.61 7.16
N ARG A 206 -5.79 -4.95 6.42
CA ARG A 206 -5.60 -4.56 5.03
C ARG A 206 -5.85 -5.75 4.12
N PHE A 207 -6.76 -5.58 3.19
CA PHE A 207 -6.99 -6.49 2.07
C PHE A 207 -6.40 -5.90 0.79
N THR A 208 -5.73 -6.73 0.02
CA THR A 208 -5.25 -6.36 -1.31
C THR A 208 -5.70 -7.41 -2.31
N VAL A 209 -6.23 -6.96 -3.44
CA VAL A 209 -6.65 -7.81 -4.54
C VAL A 209 -5.68 -7.67 -5.71
N GLY A 210 -5.44 -8.74 -6.43
CA GLY A 210 -4.65 -8.76 -7.66
C GLY A 210 -5.51 -9.06 -8.90
N PRO A 211 -4.93 -9.00 -10.09
CA PRO A 211 -5.64 -9.29 -11.34
C PRO A 211 -6.12 -10.74 -11.44
N GLU A 212 -5.49 -11.66 -10.72
CA GLU A 212 -5.85 -13.08 -10.71
C GLU A 212 -7.03 -13.40 -9.79
N ASN A 213 -7.38 -12.51 -8.86
CA ASN A 213 -8.50 -12.75 -7.96
C ASN A 213 -9.85 -12.73 -8.69
N THR A 214 -10.80 -13.45 -8.12
CA THR A 214 -12.16 -13.63 -8.65
C THR A 214 -13.21 -13.03 -7.70
N GLU A 215 -14.42 -12.80 -8.22
CA GLU A 215 -15.56 -12.37 -7.39
C GLU A 215 -15.92 -13.43 -6.36
N ALA A 216 -15.84 -14.71 -6.73
CA ALA A 216 -16.14 -15.83 -5.82
C ALA A 216 -15.17 -15.87 -4.63
N GLU A 217 -13.89 -15.55 -4.85
CA GLU A 217 -12.92 -15.44 -3.76
C GLU A 217 -13.24 -14.25 -2.85
N VAL A 218 -13.66 -13.11 -3.42
CA VAL A 218 -14.10 -11.96 -2.61
C VAL A 218 -15.32 -12.32 -1.77
N ASP A 219 -16.30 -13.04 -2.32
CA ASP A 219 -17.48 -13.50 -1.58
C ASP A 219 -17.09 -14.47 -0.46
N TYR A 220 -16.16 -15.39 -0.73
CA TYR A 220 -15.63 -16.31 0.27
C TYR A 220 -14.92 -15.57 1.42
N VAL A 221 -14.14 -14.52 1.09
CA VAL A 221 -13.53 -13.66 2.11
C VAL A 221 -14.59 -12.98 2.97
N LEU A 222 -15.66 -12.46 2.37
CA LEU A 222 -16.74 -11.78 3.08
C LEU A 222 -17.47 -12.72 4.06
N ASP A 223 -17.82 -13.93 3.62
CA ASP A 223 -18.47 -14.93 4.47
C ASP A 223 -17.56 -15.34 5.63
N THR A 224 -16.31 -15.62 5.34
CA THR A 224 -15.32 -16.03 6.34
C THR A 224 -15.03 -14.94 7.36
N LEU A 225 -14.80 -13.71 6.91
CA LEU A 225 -14.51 -12.54 7.75
C LEU A 225 -15.66 -12.28 8.73
N THR A 226 -16.90 -12.34 8.25
CA THR A 226 -18.09 -12.15 9.09
C THR A 226 -18.13 -13.16 10.22
N GLY A 227 -17.86 -14.44 9.94
CA GLY A 227 -17.81 -15.50 10.93
C GLY A 227 -16.67 -15.32 11.94
N VAL A 228 -15.47 -14.96 11.47
CA VAL A 228 -14.30 -14.72 12.33
C VAL A 228 -14.56 -13.56 13.30
N ILE A 229 -15.04 -12.42 12.80
CA ILE A 229 -15.31 -11.23 13.63
C ILE A 229 -16.43 -11.53 14.66
N SER A 230 -17.51 -12.18 14.26
CA SER A 230 -18.59 -12.55 15.17
C SER A 230 -18.09 -13.43 16.31
N ARG A 231 -17.24 -14.40 16.00
CA ARG A 231 -16.64 -15.27 17.02
C ARG A 231 -15.72 -14.49 17.97
N LEU A 232 -14.85 -13.64 17.46
CA LEU A 232 -13.92 -12.84 18.30
C LEU A 232 -14.71 -11.90 19.22
N ARG A 233 -15.74 -11.23 18.72
CA ARG A 233 -16.62 -10.36 19.53
C ARG A 233 -17.37 -11.14 20.62
N SER A 234 -17.76 -12.39 20.36
CA SER A 234 -18.40 -13.22 21.39
C SER A 234 -17.48 -13.67 22.50
N LEU A 235 -16.16 -13.71 22.24
CA LEU A 235 -15.13 -14.08 23.20
C LEU A 235 -14.57 -12.86 23.97
N ALA A 236 -14.78 -11.65 23.44
CA ALA A 236 -14.33 -10.42 24.10
C ALA A 236 -15.06 -10.24 25.44
N PRO A 237 -14.36 -9.83 26.52
CA PRO A 237 -15.01 -9.54 27.80
C PRO A 237 -16.09 -8.46 27.59
N GLN A 238 -17.32 -8.75 27.99
CA GLN A 238 -18.38 -7.74 27.96
C GLN A 238 -18.00 -6.61 28.91
N ALA A 239 -17.86 -5.39 28.39
CA ALA A 239 -17.71 -4.23 29.24
C ALA A 239 -18.87 -4.21 30.26
N PRO A 240 -18.62 -3.94 31.57
CA PRO A 240 -19.68 -3.87 32.54
C PRO A 240 -20.72 -2.85 32.07
N ARG A 241 -21.98 -3.30 31.96
CA ARG A 241 -23.10 -2.38 31.67
C ARG A 241 -23.16 -1.39 32.83
N THR A 242 -22.67 -0.18 32.62
CA THR A 242 -22.97 0.92 33.54
C THR A 242 -24.47 1.14 33.54
N ARG A 243 -25.04 0.87 34.72
CA ARG A 243 -26.45 1.17 35.02
C ARG A 243 -26.64 2.67 35.18
#